data_edb60cb9ad3b190c076a11136761316d
#
_entry.id   edb60cb9ad3b190c076a11136761316d
#
_cell.length_a   1.000
_cell.length_b   1.000
_cell.length_c   1.000
_cell.angle_alpha   90.00
_cell.angle_beta   90.00
_cell.angle_gamma   90.00
#
_symmetry.space_group_name_H-M   'P 1'
#
loop_
_entity.id
_entity.type
_entity.pdbx_description
1 polymer ?
#
loop_
_entity_poly.entity_id
_entity_poly.type
_entity_poly.pdbx_seq_one_letter_code
_entity_poly.pdbx_strand_id
1 'polypeptide(L)'
;MLWSKEYETGNATVDSQHKELFRLVKQVLDADAFADRKENIETVIGFLSNYAVRHFASEELLMIESRYPNYAEHKVLHDNFVKEIVTFIKRLKEEGDTISVSETINNFVITWLKEHIMGSDKVMADYYTKWETTK
;
A
#
# COMPACT_ATOMS: atom_id res chain seq x y z
N MET A 1 0.96 -11.19 8.64
CA MET A 1 -0.07 -10.91 7.62
C MET A 1 0.47 -11.25 6.24
N LEU A 2 -0.24 -12.09 5.53
CA LEU A 2 0.17 -12.55 4.20
C LEU A 2 -0.91 -12.25 3.18
N TRP A 3 -0.50 -12.04 1.93
CA TRP A 3 -1.43 -11.98 0.82
C TRP A 3 -2.16 -13.32 0.70
N SER A 4 -3.44 -13.28 0.42
CA SER A 4 -4.24 -14.47 0.20
C SER A 4 -5.18 -14.25 -1.01
N LYS A 5 -5.78 -15.33 -1.46
CA LYS A 5 -6.62 -15.31 -2.67
C LYS A 5 -7.82 -14.36 -2.56
N GLU A 6 -8.29 -14.08 -1.35
CA GLU A 6 -9.39 -13.15 -1.14
C GLU A 6 -9.07 -11.72 -1.60
N TYR A 7 -7.77 -11.37 -1.70
CA TYR A 7 -7.31 -10.05 -2.17
C TYR A 7 -7.12 -9.99 -3.69
N GLU A 8 -7.34 -11.09 -4.39
CA GLU A 8 -7.17 -11.16 -5.84
C GLU A 8 -8.16 -10.23 -6.55
N THR A 9 -7.64 -9.38 -7.44
CA THR A 9 -8.46 -8.42 -8.20
C THR A 9 -8.82 -8.93 -9.60
N GLY A 10 -8.11 -9.95 -10.08
CA GLY A 10 -8.23 -10.43 -11.46
C GLY A 10 -7.26 -9.75 -12.42
N ASN A 11 -6.57 -8.71 -12.01
CA ASN A 11 -5.51 -8.06 -12.79
C ASN A 11 -4.16 -8.57 -12.31
N ALA A 12 -3.43 -9.29 -13.15
CA ALA A 12 -2.18 -9.95 -12.78
C ALA A 12 -1.11 -8.95 -12.31
N THR A 13 -1.01 -7.79 -12.95
CA THR A 13 -0.04 -6.76 -12.59
C THR A 13 -0.36 -6.17 -11.22
N VAL A 14 -1.61 -5.79 -11.01
CA VAL A 14 -2.07 -5.24 -9.73
C VAL A 14 -1.88 -6.26 -8.61
N ASP A 15 -2.25 -7.51 -8.85
CA ASP A 15 -2.12 -8.57 -7.84
C ASP A 15 -0.67 -8.85 -7.47
N SER A 16 0.23 -8.85 -8.45
CA SER A 16 1.66 -9.01 -8.22
C SER A 16 2.21 -7.88 -7.33
N GLN A 17 1.79 -6.65 -7.60
CA GLN A 17 2.21 -5.49 -6.82
C GLN A 17 1.64 -5.52 -5.40
N HIS A 18 0.40 -5.97 -5.24
CA HIS A 18 -0.20 -6.17 -3.91
C HIS A 18 0.57 -7.22 -3.09
N LYS A 19 0.95 -8.32 -3.71
CA LYS A 19 1.78 -9.36 -3.04
C LYS A 19 3.08 -8.77 -2.51
N GLU A 20 3.71 -7.91 -3.30
CA GLU A 20 4.96 -7.24 -2.89
C GLU A 20 4.72 -6.28 -1.72
N LEU A 21 3.62 -5.53 -1.73
CA LEU A 21 3.25 -4.67 -0.61
C LEU A 21 3.08 -5.45 0.69
N PHE A 22 2.37 -6.59 0.64
CA PHE A 22 2.20 -7.44 1.82
C PHE A 22 3.54 -8.01 2.31
N ARG A 23 4.43 -8.36 1.39
CA ARG A 23 5.77 -8.84 1.74
C ARG A 23 6.56 -7.76 2.50
N LEU A 24 6.50 -6.51 2.03
CA LEU A 24 7.18 -5.39 2.68
C LEU A 24 6.58 -5.08 4.05
N VAL A 25 5.26 -5.15 4.20
CA VAL A 25 4.60 -5.01 5.50
C VAL A 25 5.08 -6.06 6.47
N LYS A 26 5.21 -7.31 6.02
CA LYS A 26 5.74 -8.39 6.86
C LYS A 26 7.17 -8.09 7.31
N GLN A 27 8.00 -7.51 6.45
CA GLN A 27 9.37 -7.11 6.83
C GLN A 27 9.36 -6.05 7.92
N VAL A 28 8.42 -5.09 7.91
CA VAL A 28 8.28 -4.11 8.99
C VAL A 28 7.97 -4.82 10.31
N LEU A 29 7.03 -5.78 10.28
CA LEU A 29 6.69 -6.56 11.48
C LEU A 29 7.89 -7.36 12.00
N ASP A 30 8.63 -8.00 11.10
CA ASP A 30 9.79 -8.82 11.47
C ASP A 30 10.96 -7.97 12.00
N ALA A 31 11.09 -6.72 11.52
CA ALA A 31 12.15 -5.81 11.96
C ALA A 31 12.08 -5.49 13.46
N ASP A 32 10.88 -5.57 14.05
CA ASP A 32 10.68 -5.36 15.49
C ASP A 32 11.44 -6.35 16.36
N ALA A 33 11.87 -7.48 15.79
CA ALA A 33 12.52 -8.56 16.53
C ALA A 33 14.05 -8.40 16.64
N PHE A 34 14.66 -7.41 15.98
CA PHE A 34 16.11 -7.28 15.87
C PHE A 34 16.69 -6.15 16.72
N ALA A 35 18.00 -6.26 17.05
CA ALA A 35 18.71 -5.32 17.92
C ALA A 35 18.77 -3.88 17.36
N ASP A 36 18.91 -3.74 16.03
CA ASP A 36 18.97 -2.42 15.35
C ASP A 36 17.59 -2.00 14.84
N ARG A 37 16.61 -2.21 15.65
CA ARG A 37 15.20 -2.05 15.35
C ARG A 37 14.84 -0.74 14.68
N LYS A 38 15.31 0.41 15.22
CA LYS A 38 14.97 1.73 14.67
C LYS A 38 15.42 1.88 13.23
N GLU A 39 16.69 1.56 12.95
CA GLU A 39 17.25 1.66 11.60
C GLU A 39 16.55 0.72 10.63
N ASN A 40 16.27 -0.51 11.08
CA ASN A 40 15.60 -1.51 10.26
C ASN A 40 14.18 -1.06 9.90
N ILE A 41 13.45 -0.51 10.86
CA ILE A 41 12.10 -0.02 10.62
C ILE A 41 12.11 1.17 9.66
N GLU A 42 13.00 2.15 9.86
CA GLU A 42 13.13 3.30 8.98
C GLU A 42 13.44 2.87 7.54
N THR A 43 14.36 1.93 7.39
CA THR A 43 14.77 1.41 6.08
C THR A 43 13.61 0.71 5.38
N VAL A 44 12.93 -0.19 6.06
CA VAL A 44 11.84 -0.97 5.46
C VAL A 44 10.63 -0.09 5.16
N ILE A 45 10.30 0.85 6.04
CA ILE A 45 9.22 1.81 5.78
C ILE A 45 9.54 2.68 4.58
N GLY A 46 10.82 3.06 4.40
CA GLY A 46 11.27 3.77 3.22
C GLY A 46 11.03 2.97 1.94
N PHE A 47 11.37 1.68 1.94
CA PHE A 47 11.10 0.79 0.81
C PHE A 47 9.61 0.63 0.55
N LEU A 48 8.83 0.46 1.61
CA LEU A 48 7.37 0.35 1.51
C LEU A 48 6.78 1.61 0.89
N SER A 49 7.19 2.78 1.35
CA SER A 49 6.72 4.07 0.84
C SER A 49 7.06 4.24 -0.64
N ASN A 50 8.30 3.95 -1.03
CA ASN A 50 8.72 4.05 -2.43
C ASN A 50 7.96 3.09 -3.33
N TYR A 51 7.76 1.86 -2.88
CA TYR A 51 7.01 0.86 -3.64
C TYR A 51 5.54 1.25 -3.76
N ALA A 52 4.94 1.74 -2.67
CA ALA A 52 3.55 2.19 -2.68
C ALA A 52 3.32 3.30 -3.70
N VAL A 53 4.22 4.29 -3.76
CA VAL A 53 4.14 5.38 -4.73
C VAL A 53 4.16 4.85 -6.17
N ARG A 54 5.05 3.91 -6.45
CA ARG A 54 5.14 3.28 -7.79
C ARG A 54 3.89 2.47 -8.12
N HIS A 55 3.40 1.72 -7.15
CA HIS A 55 2.19 0.92 -7.31
C HIS A 55 0.97 1.81 -7.58
N PHE A 56 0.82 2.90 -6.80
CA PHE A 56 -0.26 3.85 -6.99
C PHE A 56 -0.19 4.51 -8.38
N ALA A 57 1.01 4.89 -8.82
CA ALA A 57 1.20 5.46 -10.15
C ALA A 57 0.79 4.47 -11.25
N SER A 58 1.12 3.19 -11.07
CA SER A 58 0.72 2.13 -11.98
C SER A 58 -0.81 2.00 -12.08
N GLU A 59 -1.50 2.00 -10.93
CA GLU A 59 -2.96 1.95 -10.91
C GLU A 59 -3.58 3.20 -11.52
N GLU A 60 -3.01 4.36 -11.24
CA GLU A 60 -3.50 5.64 -11.79
C GLU A 60 -3.38 5.68 -13.31
N LEU A 61 -2.33 5.10 -13.87
CA LEU A 61 -2.20 4.95 -15.32
C LEU A 61 -3.31 4.09 -15.90
N LEU A 62 -3.62 2.98 -15.26
CA LEU A 62 -4.74 2.11 -15.70
C LEU A 62 -6.07 2.87 -15.65
N MET A 63 -6.27 3.65 -14.62
CA MET A 63 -7.50 4.43 -14.46
C MET A 63 -7.61 5.54 -15.53
N ILE A 64 -6.51 6.23 -15.81
CA ILE A 64 -6.47 7.27 -16.83
C ILE A 64 -6.72 6.66 -18.20
N GLU A 65 -6.04 5.56 -18.52
CA GLU A 65 -6.17 4.86 -19.79
C GLU A 65 -7.61 4.41 -20.05
N SER A 66 -8.27 3.87 -19.04
CA SER A 66 -9.63 3.36 -19.13
C SER A 66 -10.72 4.41 -18.87
N ARG A 67 -10.33 5.65 -18.57
CA ARG A 67 -11.25 6.73 -18.21
C ARG A 67 -12.15 6.35 -17.04
N TYR A 68 -11.54 5.81 -16.00
CA TYR A 68 -12.25 5.35 -14.81
C TYR A 68 -13.01 6.51 -14.13
N PRO A 69 -14.34 6.38 -13.96
CA PRO A 69 -15.15 7.50 -13.45
C PRO A 69 -14.76 7.98 -12.05
N ASN A 70 -14.28 7.07 -11.20
CA ASN A 70 -13.92 7.40 -9.81
C ASN A 70 -12.42 7.62 -9.63
N TYR A 71 -11.72 8.01 -10.70
CA TYR A 71 -10.29 8.28 -10.64
C TYR A 71 -9.91 9.29 -9.56
N ALA A 72 -10.63 10.40 -9.51
CA ALA A 72 -10.32 11.49 -8.57
C ALA A 72 -10.40 11.02 -7.11
N GLU A 73 -11.45 10.29 -6.76
CA GLU A 73 -11.65 9.76 -5.41
C GLU A 73 -10.60 8.70 -5.06
N HIS A 74 -10.29 7.82 -6.01
CA HIS A 74 -9.28 6.77 -5.81
C HIS A 74 -7.89 7.38 -5.59
N LYS A 75 -7.55 8.40 -6.39
CA LYS A 75 -6.27 9.12 -6.24
C LYS A 75 -6.16 9.81 -4.88
N VAL A 76 -7.24 10.40 -4.38
CA VAL A 76 -7.25 11.01 -3.05
C VAL A 76 -6.90 9.99 -1.97
N LEU A 77 -7.41 8.77 -2.08
CA LEU A 77 -7.07 7.69 -1.14
C LEU A 77 -5.56 7.37 -1.17
N HIS A 78 -4.97 7.30 -2.38
CA HIS A 78 -3.53 7.08 -2.55
C HIS A 78 -2.72 8.23 -1.92
N ASP A 79 -3.08 9.46 -2.22
CA ASP A 79 -2.38 10.64 -1.72
C ASP A 79 -2.44 10.73 -0.20
N ASN A 80 -3.58 10.41 0.40
CA ASN A 80 -3.75 10.38 1.85
C ASN A 80 -2.88 9.32 2.52
N PHE A 81 -2.78 8.13 1.92
CA PHE A 81 -1.90 7.09 2.44
C PHE A 81 -0.44 7.55 2.48
N VAL A 82 0.03 8.14 1.38
CA VAL A 82 1.41 8.64 1.30
C VAL A 82 1.66 9.72 2.34
N LYS A 83 0.72 10.63 2.53
CA LYS A 83 0.80 11.68 3.56
C LYS A 83 0.95 11.08 4.96
N GLU A 84 0.13 10.08 5.28
CA GLU A 84 0.18 9.44 6.59
C GLU A 84 1.52 8.73 6.81
N ILE A 85 2.04 8.04 5.79
CA ILE A 85 3.33 7.35 5.89
C ILE A 85 4.46 8.37 6.12
N VAL A 86 4.44 9.49 5.42
CA VAL A 86 5.44 10.57 5.62
C VAL A 86 5.37 11.09 7.05
N THR A 87 4.17 11.29 7.58
CA THR A 87 3.97 11.72 8.98
C THR A 87 4.53 10.71 9.96
N PHE A 88 4.30 9.42 9.73
CA PHE A 88 4.85 8.36 10.60
C PHE A 88 6.38 8.31 10.55
N ILE A 89 6.97 8.45 9.37
CA ILE A 89 8.43 8.49 9.23
C ILE A 89 9.00 9.66 10.04
N LYS A 90 8.37 10.82 9.96
CA LYS A 90 8.77 12.00 10.72
C LYS A 90 8.69 11.75 12.22
N ARG A 91 7.60 11.16 12.71
CA ARG A 91 7.44 10.80 14.12
C ARG A 91 8.53 9.84 14.56
N LEU A 92 8.83 8.85 13.74
CA LEU A 92 9.88 7.86 14.05
C LEU A 92 11.24 8.53 14.22
N LYS A 93 11.56 9.51 13.37
CA LYS A 93 12.82 10.25 13.46
C LYS A 93 12.89 11.17 14.67
N GLU A 94 11.79 11.84 15.01
CA GLU A 94 11.73 12.81 16.12
C GLU A 94 11.60 12.15 17.48
N GLU A 95 10.72 11.17 17.61
CA GLU A 95 10.39 10.52 18.88
C GLU A 95 11.21 9.27 19.15
N GLY A 96 11.85 8.76 18.10
CA GLY A 96 12.54 7.49 18.14
C GLY A 96 11.58 6.32 17.99
N ASP A 97 12.16 5.14 17.88
CA ASP A 97 11.39 3.92 17.75
C ASP A 97 10.92 3.46 19.12
N THR A 98 9.63 3.61 19.37
CA THR A 98 8.97 3.01 20.51
C THR A 98 8.06 1.91 20.00
N ILE A 99 7.73 0.95 20.86
CA ILE A 99 6.77 -0.12 20.52
C ILE A 99 5.46 0.50 20.08
N SER A 100 5.02 1.57 20.75
CA SER A 100 3.79 2.29 20.43
C SER A 100 3.77 2.86 19.01
N VAL A 101 4.89 3.49 18.57
CA VAL A 101 5.01 4.04 17.22
C VAL A 101 4.95 2.94 16.18
N SER A 102 5.73 1.87 16.36
CA SER A 102 5.74 0.70 15.47
C SER A 102 4.36 0.08 15.31
N GLU A 103 3.68 -0.16 16.44
CA GLU A 103 2.34 -0.75 16.43
C GLU A 103 1.34 0.13 15.70
N THR A 104 1.42 1.45 15.91
CA THR A 104 0.54 2.41 15.22
C THR A 104 0.74 2.34 13.72
N ILE A 105 1.99 2.33 13.26
CA ILE A 105 2.32 2.24 11.82
C ILE A 105 1.79 0.94 11.23
N ASN A 106 2.09 -0.19 11.88
CA ASN A 106 1.68 -1.50 11.41
C ASN A 106 0.16 -1.61 11.31
N ASN A 107 -0.55 -1.19 12.35
CA ASN A 107 -2.01 -1.25 12.35
C ASN A 107 -2.61 -0.37 11.26
N PHE A 108 -2.08 0.84 11.08
CA PHE A 108 -2.55 1.73 10.01
C PHE A 108 -2.35 1.12 8.63
N VAL A 109 -1.13 0.64 8.33
CA VAL A 109 -0.79 0.10 7.01
C VAL A 109 -1.63 -1.13 6.69
N ILE A 110 -1.73 -2.07 7.63
CA ILE A 110 -2.48 -3.31 7.44
C ILE A 110 -3.95 -3.03 7.19
N THR A 111 -4.57 -2.21 8.03
CA THR A 111 -5.99 -1.86 7.91
C THR A 111 -6.26 -1.15 6.58
N TRP A 112 -5.42 -0.16 6.26
CA TRP A 112 -5.58 0.61 5.02
C TRP A 112 -5.45 -0.28 3.79
N LEU A 113 -4.44 -1.15 3.73
CA LEU A 113 -4.24 -2.05 2.60
C LEU A 113 -5.42 -2.99 2.41
N LYS A 114 -5.91 -3.60 3.49
CA LYS A 114 -7.05 -4.51 3.40
C LYS A 114 -8.29 -3.81 2.86
N GLU A 115 -8.63 -2.68 3.42
CA GLU A 115 -9.83 -1.92 3.02
C GLU A 115 -9.71 -1.39 1.60
N HIS A 116 -8.54 -0.87 1.24
CA HIS A 116 -8.30 -0.30 -0.09
C HIS A 116 -8.33 -1.37 -1.18
N ILE A 117 -7.65 -2.49 -0.96
CA ILE A 117 -7.61 -3.58 -1.94
C ILE A 117 -8.99 -4.22 -2.10
N MET A 118 -9.65 -4.55 -1.00
CA MET A 118 -10.95 -5.22 -1.04
C MET A 118 -12.06 -4.33 -1.59
N GLY A 119 -11.96 -3.02 -1.36
CA GLY A 119 -12.95 -2.05 -1.82
C GLY A 119 -12.55 -1.41 -3.14
N SER A 120 -11.62 -0.48 -3.09
CA SER A 120 -11.30 0.40 -4.21
C SER A 120 -10.58 -0.29 -5.37
N ASP A 121 -9.58 -1.12 -5.06
CA ASP A 121 -8.76 -1.75 -6.11
C ASP A 121 -9.54 -2.81 -6.88
N LYS A 122 -10.36 -3.61 -6.20
CA LYS A 122 -11.19 -4.61 -6.88
C LYS A 122 -12.19 -3.96 -7.83
N VAL A 123 -12.82 -2.88 -7.40
CA VAL A 123 -13.77 -2.14 -8.24
C VAL A 123 -13.08 -1.56 -9.46
N MET A 124 -11.92 -0.94 -9.27
CA MET A 124 -11.13 -0.37 -10.36
C MET A 124 -10.66 -1.44 -11.34
N ALA A 125 -10.12 -2.54 -10.84
CA ALA A 125 -9.63 -3.64 -11.68
C ALA A 125 -10.75 -4.27 -12.49
N ASP A 126 -11.93 -4.43 -11.90
CA ASP A 126 -13.11 -4.97 -12.58
C ASP A 126 -13.56 -4.05 -13.72
N TYR A 127 -13.59 -2.75 -13.46
CA TYR A 127 -13.87 -1.76 -14.50
C TYR A 127 -12.85 -1.81 -15.64
N TYR A 128 -11.57 -1.87 -15.31
CA TYR A 128 -10.50 -1.93 -16.32
C TYR A 128 -10.62 -3.17 -17.19
N THR A 129 -10.89 -4.32 -16.61
CA THR A 129 -11.07 -5.58 -17.34
C THR A 129 -12.23 -5.48 -18.34
N LYS A 130 -13.35 -4.92 -17.91
CA LYS A 130 -14.52 -4.72 -18.78
C LYS A 130 -14.21 -3.75 -19.92
N TRP A 131 -13.54 -2.65 -19.61
CA TRP A 131 -13.11 -1.68 -20.60
C TRP A 131 -12.18 -2.33 -21.65
N GLU A 132 -11.22 -3.10 -21.20
CA GLU A 132 -10.24 -3.79 -22.07
C GLU A 132 -10.93 -4.76 -23.02
N THR A 133 -11.97 -5.45 -22.59
CA THR A 133 -12.71 -6.40 -23.42
C THR A 133 -13.62 -5.72 -24.46
N THR A 134 -13.97 -4.45 -24.26
CA THR A 134 -14.80 -3.68 -25.20
C THR A 134 -13.98 -2.81 -26.15
N LYS A 135 -12.68 -2.82 -26.01
CA LYS A 135 -11.74 -1.97 -26.74
C LYS A 135 -11.61 -2.36 -28.21
#